data_111d886efe555ee432356d9c20c30d71
#
_entry.id   111d886efe555ee432356d9c20c30d71
#
_cell.length_a   1.000
_cell.length_b   1.000
_cell.length_c   1.000
_cell.angle_alpha   90.00
_cell.angle_beta   90.00
_cell.angle_gamma   90.00
#
_symmetry.space_group_name_H-M   'P 1'
#
loop_
_entity.id
_entity.type
_entity.pdbx_description
1 polymer ?
#
loop_
_entity_poly.entity_id
_entity_poly.type
_entity_poly.pdbx_seq_one_letter_code
_entity_poly.pdbx_strand_id
1 'polypeptide(L)'
;MMWWSLNLWTVFQILSNIYAGAKRWDNVAAVRKKMKRKRVRKEPGLSWVENQGRVHSFVVGDDAHEDMKLIRGMLEWLNLRSKRAGYTPNHEVILLDVDEDEKSRLLWLHSERIALALPFALLRTPPGSPIRIIKNLRICTDCHVALKLASKLVCREIVMRDINRFHHFRDGICSCNDYW
;
A
#
# COMPACT_ATOMS: atom_id res chain seq x y z
N MET A 1 26.80 -15.12 17.78
CA MET A 1 26.79 -14.85 16.32
C MET A 1 25.43 -15.21 15.80
N MET A 2 24.60 -14.22 15.49
CA MET A 2 23.24 -14.43 14.96
C MET A 2 23.38 -14.54 13.43
N TRP A 3 23.33 -15.77 12.92
CA TRP A 3 23.35 -16.02 11.48
C TRP A 3 22.02 -15.53 10.90
N TRP A 4 22.07 -14.51 10.06
CA TRP A 4 20.94 -14.08 9.24
C TRP A 4 20.66 -15.19 8.21
N SER A 5 19.88 -16.18 8.57
CA SER A 5 19.35 -17.11 7.57
C SER A 5 18.32 -16.35 6.72
N LEU A 6 18.74 -15.88 5.56
CA LEU A 6 17.79 -15.36 4.56
C LEU A 6 16.74 -16.46 4.33
N ASN A 7 15.52 -16.18 4.74
CA ASN A 7 14.40 -17.08 4.50
C ASN A 7 14.30 -17.32 2.98
N LEU A 8 14.11 -18.56 2.58
CA LEU A 8 14.02 -18.97 1.17
C LEU A 8 12.98 -18.11 0.40
N TRP A 9 11.92 -17.70 1.08
CA TRP A 9 10.92 -16.76 0.56
C TRP A 9 11.55 -15.42 0.15
N THR A 10 12.37 -14.83 1.02
CA THR A 10 13.04 -13.54 0.77
C THR A 10 13.93 -13.62 -0.46
N VAL A 11 14.70 -14.70 -0.60
CA VAL A 11 15.60 -14.91 -1.76
C VAL A 11 14.79 -14.94 -3.07
N PHE A 12 13.72 -15.74 -3.12
CA PHE A 12 12.88 -15.81 -4.31
C PHE A 12 12.16 -14.50 -4.62
N GLN A 13 11.72 -13.79 -3.59
CA GLN A 13 11.06 -12.50 -3.76
C GLN A 13 12.01 -11.46 -4.35
N ILE A 14 13.23 -11.34 -3.79
CA ILE A 14 14.27 -10.43 -4.30
C ILE A 14 14.58 -10.76 -5.76
N LEU A 15 14.83 -12.03 -6.06
CA LEU A 15 15.17 -12.47 -7.42
C LEU A 15 14.03 -12.18 -8.42
N SER A 16 12.78 -12.46 -8.03
CA SER A 16 11.60 -12.13 -8.84
C SER A 16 11.48 -10.62 -9.09
N ASN A 17 11.74 -9.80 -8.07
CA ASN A 17 11.67 -8.34 -8.19
C ASN A 17 12.79 -7.78 -9.09
N ILE A 18 14.02 -8.32 -8.99
CA ILE A 18 15.14 -7.93 -9.87
C ILE A 18 14.79 -8.22 -11.34
N TYR A 19 14.27 -9.42 -11.63
CA TYR A 19 13.88 -9.77 -12.99
C TYR A 19 12.71 -8.91 -13.49
N ALA A 20 11.72 -8.61 -12.64
CA ALA A 20 10.59 -7.76 -13.00
C ALA A 20 11.04 -6.31 -13.26
N GLY A 21 11.92 -5.75 -12.44
CA GLY A 21 12.51 -4.42 -12.66
C GLY A 21 13.33 -4.36 -13.99
N ALA A 22 13.97 -5.46 -14.38
CA ALA A 22 14.65 -5.61 -15.66
C ALA A 22 13.71 -6.01 -16.83
N LYS A 23 12.37 -6.06 -16.59
CA LYS A 23 11.34 -6.49 -17.56
C LYS A 23 11.58 -7.90 -18.16
N ARG A 24 12.28 -8.76 -17.43
CA ARG A 24 12.58 -10.14 -17.84
C ARG A 24 11.48 -11.09 -17.37
N TRP A 25 10.31 -10.98 -17.97
CA TRP A 25 9.07 -11.64 -17.52
C TRP A 25 9.14 -13.17 -17.54
N ASP A 26 9.84 -13.77 -18.49
CA ASP A 26 10.07 -15.22 -18.54
C ASP A 26 10.83 -15.71 -17.30
N ASN A 27 11.82 -14.94 -16.85
CA ASN A 27 12.58 -15.24 -15.63
C ASN A 27 11.72 -15.07 -14.39
N VAL A 28 10.86 -14.05 -14.34
CA VAL A 28 9.87 -13.88 -13.27
C VAL A 28 8.96 -15.09 -13.18
N ALA A 29 8.42 -15.54 -14.33
CA ALA A 29 7.55 -16.73 -14.40
C ALA A 29 8.28 -18.00 -13.91
N ALA A 30 9.54 -18.20 -14.33
CA ALA A 30 10.35 -19.34 -13.90
C ALA A 30 10.60 -19.33 -12.37
N VAL A 31 10.93 -18.16 -11.79
CA VAL A 31 11.10 -18.00 -10.33
C VAL A 31 9.82 -18.32 -9.60
N ARG A 32 8.68 -17.75 -10.03
CA ARG A 32 7.37 -17.98 -9.39
C ARG A 32 6.94 -19.45 -9.49
N LYS A 33 7.20 -20.11 -10.62
CA LYS A 33 6.97 -21.56 -10.78
C LYS A 33 7.80 -22.38 -9.76
N LYS A 34 9.07 -21.99 -9.55
CA LYS A 34 9.96 -22.63 -8.57
C LYS A 34 9.47 -22.41 -7.14
N MET A 35 8.98 -21.20 -6.81
CA MET A 35 8.34 -20.90 -5.51
C MET A 35 7.15 -21.82 -5.27
N LYS A 36 6.26 -21.95 -6.25
CA LYS A 36 5.07 -22.82 -6.16
C LYS A 36 5.45 -24.28 -5.91
N ARG A 37 6.46 -24.79 -6.65
CA ARG A 37 6.97 -26.18 -6.47
C ARG A 37 7.54 -26.41 -5.07
N LYS A 38 8.22 -25.41 -4.50
CA LYS A 38 8.78 -25.45 -3.14
C LYS A 38 7.78 -25.07 -2.05
N ARG A 39 6.52 -24.84 -2.39
CA ARG A 39 5.43 -24.39 -1.49
C ARG A 39 5.79 -23.11 -0.72
N VAL A 40 6.66 -22.28 -1.28
CA VAL A 40 7.00 -20.97 -0.74
C VAL A 40 5.87 -20.00 -1.10
N ARG A 41 5.21 -19.43 -0.08
CA ARG A 41 4.11 -18.46 -0.27
C ARG A 41 4.61 -17.04 -0.01
N LYS A 42 4.18 -16.09 -0.83
CA LYS A 42 4.39 -14.67 -0.58
C LYS A 42 3.44 -14.24 0.56
N GLU A 43 3.97 -13.52 1.52
CA GLU A 43 3.14 -12.87 2.51
C GLU A 43 2.35 -11.73 1.86
N PRO A 44 1.01 -11.71 1.95
CA PRO A 44 0.21 -10.63 1.39
C PRO A 44 0.45 -9.34 2.18
N GLY A 45 0.41 -8.20 1.48
CA GLY A 45 0.37 -6.90 2.13
C GLY A 45 -0.96 -6.72 2.84
N LEU A 46 -0.92 -6.58 4.17
CA LEU A 46 -2.07 -6.44 5.04
C LEU A 46 -1.99 -5.10 5.78
N SER A 47 -3.08 -4.37 5.80
CA SER A 47 -3.20 -3.12 6.54
C SER A 47 -4.39 -3.15 7.47
N TRP A 48 -4.23 -2.54 8.64
CA TRP A 48 -5.28 -2.39 9.65
C TRP A 48 -5.57 -0.93 9.91
N VAL A 49 -6.81 -0.60 10.13
CA VAL A 49 -7.26 0.70 10.62
C VAL A 49 -8.31 0.50 11.70
N GLU A 50 -8.20 1.26 12.77
CA GLU A 50 -9.25 1.32 13.77
C GLU A 50 -10.23 2.44 13.42
N ASN A 51 -11.52 2.11 13.45
CA ASN A 51 -12.59 3.08 13.30
C ASN A 51 -13.69 2.78 14.32
N GLN A 52 -13.95 3.72 15.22
CA GLN A 52 -14.97 3.60 16.29
C GLN A 52 -14.81 2.36 17.20
N GLY A 53 -13.60 2.04 17.62
CA GLY A 53 -13.31 0.89 18.46
C GLY A 53 -13.34 -0.45 17.75
N ARG A 54 -13.60 -0.48 16.44
CA ARG A 54 -13.54 -1.69 15.62
C ARG A 54 -12.30 -1.66 14.74
N VAL A 55 -11.56 -2.76 14.72
CA VAL A 55 -10.41 -2.93 13.82
C VAL A 55 -10.88 -3.55 12.52
N HIS A 56 -10.55 -2.88 11.42
CA HIS A 56 -10.79 -3.35 10.06
C HIS A 56 -9.45 -3.72 9.42
N SER A 57 -9.42 -4.85 8.71
CA SER A 57 -8.21 -5.35 8.04
C SER A 57 -8.45 -5.47 6.55
N PHE A 58 -7.45 -5.11 5.75
CA PHE A 58 -7.52 -5.12 4.29
C PHE A 58 -6.27 -5.76 3.71
N VAL A 59 -6.45 -6.61 2.71
CA VAL A 59 -5.39 -7.09 1.82
C VAL A 59 -5.43 -6.33 0.49
N VAL A 60 -4.41 -6.47 -0.32
CA VAL A 60 -4.39 -5.88 -1.67
C VAL A 60 -5.55 -6.42 -2.50
N GLY A 61 -6.35 -5.53 -3.05
CA GLY A 61 -7.51 -5.90 -3.87
C GLY A 61 -8.69 -6.50 -3.10
N ASP A 62 -8.73 -6.30 -1.77
CA ASP A 62 -9.84 -6.76 -0.93
C ASP A 62 -11.17 -6.17 -1.40
N ASP A 63 -12.19 -7.02 -1.47
CA ASP A 63 -13.54 -6.67 -1.91
C ASP A 63 -14.63 -7.21 -0.95
N ALA A 64 -14.21 -7.84 0.13
CA ALA A 64 -15.11 -8.54 1.04
C ALA A 64 -15.72 -7.65 2.14
N HIS A 65 -15.23 -6.41 2.31
CA HIS A 65 -15.73 -5.53 3.36
C HIS A 65 -17.18 -5.07 3.09
N GLU A 66 -18.02 -5.07 4.11
CA GLU A 66 -19.44 -4.68 4.03
C GLU A 66 -19.66 -3.29 3.42
N ASP A 67 -18.76 -2.32 3.72
CA ASP A 67 -18.82 -0.95 3.22
C ASP A 67 -17.96 -0.74 1.95
N MET A 68 -17.57 -1.79 1.23
CA MET A 68 -16.63 -1.69 0.10
C MET A 68 -17.10 -0.72 -0.97
N LYS A 69 -18.41 -0.60 -1.20
CA LYS A 69 -18.97 0.37 -2.17
C LYS A 69 -18.64 1.82 -1.77
N LEU A 70 -18.77 2.15 -0.49
CA LEU A 70 -18.44 3.49 0.03
C LEU A 70 -16.93 3.73 0.00
N ILE A 71 -16.14 2.73 0.39
CA ILE A 71 -14.68 2.79 0.36
C ILE A 71 -14.19 3.04 -1.07
N ARG A 72 -14.72 2.35 -2.07
CA ARG A 72 -14.38 2.58 -3.49
C ARG A 72 -14.71 4.00 -3.95
N GLY A 73 -15.89 4.53 -3.63
CA GLY A 73 -16.22 5.92 -3.92
C GLY A 73 -15.23 6.91 -3.31
N MET A 74 -14.76 6.65 -2.09
CA MET A 74 -13.73 7.47 -1.45
C MET A 74 -12.36 7.32 -2.10
N LEU A 75 -11.96 6.10 -2.51
CA LEU A 75 -10.73 5.87 -3.26
C LEU A 75 -10.74 6.62 -4.61
N GLU A 76 -11.85 6.59 -5.33
CA GLU A 76 -12.03 7.34 -6.58
C GLU A 76 -11.92 8.84 -6.35
N TRP A 77 -12.57 9.36 -5.31
CA TRP A 77 -12.48 10.76 -4.92
C TRP A 77 -11.04 11.16 -4.59
N LEU A 78 -10.34 10.36 -3.78
CA LEU A 78 -8.92 10.59 -3.43
C LEU A 78 -8.03 10.57 -4.68
N ASN A 79 -8.23 9.59 -5.59
CA ASN A 79 -7.49 9.50 -6.84
C ASN A 79 -7.66 10.76 -7.69
N LEU A 80 -8.91 11.18 -7.91
CA LEU A 80 -9.22 12.35 -8.72
C LEU A 80 -8.60 13.63 -8.12
N ARG A 81 -8.74 13.82 -6.81
CA ARG A 81 -8.19 14.98 -6.11
C ARG A 81 -6.67 14.97 -6.08
N SER A 82 -6.05 13.80 -5.88
CA SER A 82 -4.59 13.66 -5.91
C SER A 82 -4.02 13.99 -7.29
N LYS A 83 -4.63 13.51 -8.38
CA LYS A 83 -4.23 13.86 -9.76
C LYS A 83 -4.29 15.37 -10.01
N ARG A 84 -5.37 16.04 -9.56
CA ARG A 84 -5.51 17.51 -9.67
C ARG A 84 -4.48 18.26 -8.82
N ALA A 85 -3.98 17.65 -7.75
CA ALA A 85 -2.91 18.18 -6.90
C ALA A 85 -1.50 17.84 -7.39
N GLY A 86 -1.35 17.26 -8.60
CA GLY A 86 -0.07 16.95 -9.23
C GLY A 86 0.48 15.55 -8.93
N TYR A 87 -0.33 14.64 -8.37
CA TYR A 87 0.09 13.26 -8.18
C TYR A 87 0.31 12.55 -9.52
N THR A 88 1.50 12.01 -9.69
CA THR A 88 1.85 11.12 -10.80
C THR A 88 2.15 9.74 -10.24
N PRO A 89 1.43 8.68 -10.70
CA PRO A 89 1.66 7.32 -10.25
C PRO A 89 3.08 6.84 -10.56
N ASN A 90 3.74 6.21 -9.60
CA ASN A 90 4.99 5.50 -9.84
C ASN A 90 4.69 4.03 -10.18
N HIS A 91 4.61 3.72 -11.47
CA HIS A 91 4.30 2.39 -11.96
C HIS A 91 5.41 1.36 -11.75
N GLU A 92 6.64 1.79 -11.44
CA GLU A 92 7.77 0.89 -11.20
C GLU A 92 7.58 0.01 -9.96
N VAL A 93 6.73 0.44 -9.01
CA VAL A 93 6.42 -0.35 -7.82
C VAL A 93 5.47 -1.53 -8.12
N ILE A 94 4.81 -1.53 -9.29
CA ILE A 94 3.95 -2.62 -9.76
C ILE A 94 4.77 -3.57 -10.62
N LEU A 95 5.22 -4.65 -10.01
CA LEU A 95 6.08 -5.66 -10.62
C LEU A 95 5.25 -6.74 -11.34
N LEU A 96 4.34 -6.28 -12.22
CA LEU A 96 3.47 -7.09 -13.06
C LEU A 96 3.58 -6.65 -14.52
N ASP A 97 3.44 -7.62 -15.44
CA ASP A 97 3.42 -7.40 -16.88
C ASP A 97 2.01 -7.03 -17.33
N VAL A 98 1.65 -5.80 -17.09
CA VAL A 98 0.34 -5.21 -17.44
C VAL A 98 0.57 -3.79 -17.95
N ASP A 99 -0.43 -3.22 -18.65
CA ASP A 99 -0.37 -1.85 -19.14
C ASP A 99 -0.38 -0.79 -18.02
N GLU A 100 -0.11 0.46 -18.37
CA GLU A 100 0.03 1.55 -17.43
C GLU A 100 -1.30 1.93 -16.75
N ASP A 101 -2.42 1.75 -17.45
CA ASP A 101 -3.76 2.02 -16.90
C ASP A 101 -4.08 0.99 -15.81
N GLU A 102 -3.81 -0.29 -16.09
CA GLU A 102 -3.98 -1.35 -15.11
C GLU A 102 -3.02 -1.19 -13.92
N LYS A 103 -1.76 -0.78 -14.14
CA LYS A 103 -0.86 -0.45 -13.04
C LYS A 103 -1.40 0.69 -12.17
N SER A 104 -1.92 1.75 -12.80
CA SER A 104 -2.56 2.86 -12.08
C SER A 104 -3.74 2.38 -11.25
N ARG A 105 -4.57 1.49 -11.79
CA ARG A 105 -5.69 0.89 -11.07
C ARG A 105 -5.22 0.06 -9.87
N LEU A 106 -4.21 -0.80 -10.07
CA LEU A 106 -3.66 -1.67 -9.03
C LEU A 106 -3.03 -0.88 -7.87
N LEU A 107 -2.40 0.26 -8.13
CA LEU A 107 -1.86 1.14 -7.09
C LEU A 107 -2.94 1.59 -6.10
N TRP A 108 -4.14 1.90 -6.58
CA TRP A 108 -5.24 2.33 -5.72
C TRP A 108 -5.88 1.18 -4.92
N LEU A 109 -5.57 -0.06 -5.26
CA LEU A 109 -6.02 -1.26 -4.52
C LEU A 109 -5.00 -1.73 -3.47
N HIS A 110 -3.92 -0.97 -3.22
CA HIS A 110 -3.02 -1.28 -2.12
C HIS A 110 -3.74 -1.16 -0.77
N SER A 111 -3.51 -2.13 0.11
CA SER A 111 -4.24 -2.30 1.37
C SER A 111 -4.25 -1.05 2.26
N GLU A 112 -3.15 -0.29 2.28
CA GLU A 112 -3.04 0.96 3.03
C GLU A 112 -3.92 2.09 2.48
N ARG A 113 -4.17 2.12 1.19
CA ARG A 113 -5.10 3.11 0.59
C ARG A 113 -6.54 2.75 0.88
N ILE A 114 -6.88 1.45 0.85
CA ILE A 114 -8.20 0.95 1.23
C ILE A 114 -8.44 1.26 2.71
N ALA A 115 -7.48 0.96 3.57
CA ALA A 115 -7.54 1.28 5.00
C ALA A 115 -7.70 2.78 5.28
N LEU A 116 -7.02 3.65 4.49
CA LEU A 116 -7.17 5.10 4.58
C LEU A 116 -8.58 5.55 4.20
N ALA A 117 -9.15 4.96 3.16
CA ALA A 117 -10.45 5.39 2.63
C ALA A 117 -11.61 5.10 3.59
N LEU A 118 -11.54 4.03 4.39
CA LEU A 118 -12.61 3.59 5.28
C LEU A 118 -13.08 4.69 6.26
N PRO A 119 -12.21 5.36 7.05
CA PRO A 119 -12.65 6.36 8.02
C PRO A 119 -13.37 7.55 7.40
N PHE A 120 -13.03 7.88 6.13
CA PHE A 120 -13.70 8.94 5.38
C PHE A 120 -15.00 8.46 4.75
N ALA A 121 -15.02 7.25 4.19
CA ALA A 121 -16.21 6.66 3.59
C ALA A 121 -17.36 6.56 4.59
N LEU A 122 -17.06 6.24 5.84
CA LEU A 122 -18.06 6.10 6.88
C LEU A 122 -18.42 7.42 7.57
N LEU A 123 -17.69 8.52 7.32
CA LEU A 123 -17.89 9.84 7.95
C LEU A 123 -18.05 9.80 9.49
N ARG A 124 -17.50 8.79 10.13
CA ARG A 124 -17.75 8.46 11.54
C ARG A 124 -16.58 8.78 12.47
N THR A 125 -15.56 9.45 11.98
CA THR A 125 -14.42 9.88 12.82
C THR A 125 -14.53 11.37 13.12
N PRO A 126 -14.30 11.80 14.37
CA PRO A 126 -14.36 13.23 14.72
C PRO A 126 -13.43 14.06 13.83
N PRO A 127 -13.84 15.28 13.43
CA PRO A 127 -12.95 16.18 12.71
C PRO A 127 -11.62 16.39 13.46
N GLY A 128 -10.50 16.41 12.73
CA GLY A 128 -9.18 16.64 13.31
C GLY A 128 -8.52 15.43 13.98
N SER A 129 -9.26 14.35 14.28
CA SER A 129 -8.61 13.16 14.87
C SER A 129 -7.67 12.48 13.87
N PRO A 130 -6.48 12.04 14.29
CA PRO A 130 -5.54 11.35 13.42
C PRO A 130 -6.09 10.00 12.96
N ILE A 131 -5.81 9.64 11.71
CA ILE A 131 -6.11 8.31 11.17
C ILE A 131 -4.89 7.44 11.41
N ARG A 132 -5.08 6.29 12.06
CA ARG A 132 -4.00 5.36 12.38
C ARG A 132 -4.11 4.11 11.55
N ILE A 133 -3.06 3.83 10.77
CA ILE A 133 -2.95 2.66 9.89
C ILE A 133 -1.72 1.86 10.31
N ILE A 134 -1.87 0.55 10.41
CA ILE A 134 -0.75 -0.38 10.63
C ILE A 134 -0.61 -1.24 9.39
N LYS A 135 0.62 -1.51 8.97
CA LYS A 135 0.94 -2.36 7.81
C LYS A 135 2.01 -3.38 8.18
N ASN A 136 1.84 -4.63 7.74
CA ASN A 136 2.80 -5.71 7.98
C ASN A 136 4.04 -5.65 7.08
N LEU A 137 4.02 -4.86 6.02
CA LEU A 137 5.13 -4.68 5.09
C LEU A 137 5.55 -3.21 5.06
N ARG A 138 6.75 -2.93 4.53
CA ARG A 138 7.19 -1.56 4.26
C ARG A 138 6.23 -0.88 3.27
N ILE A 139 5.91 0.38 3.53
CA ILE A 139 5.13 1.18 2.58
C ILE A 139 5.93 1.40 1.30
N CYS A 140 5.30 1.26 0.13
CA CYS A 140 5.95 1.55 -1.14
C CYS A 140 6.05 3.06 -1.38
N THR A 141 6.99 3.46 -2.25
CA THR A 141 7.24 4.89 -2.57
C THR A 141 5.99 5.59 -3.07
N ASP A 142 5.21 4.92 -3.89
CA ASP A 142 3.99 5.49 -4.46
C ASP A 142 2.90 5.72 -3.41
N CYS A 143 2.65 4.76 -2.52
CA CYS A 143 1.70 4.94 -1.42
C CYS A 143 2.17 6.01 -0.42
N HIS A 144 3.48 6.12 -0.18
CA HIS A 144 4.02 7.17 0.67
C HIS A 144 3.69 8.56 0.11
N VAL A 145 3.91 8.79 -1.18
CA VAL A 145 3.53 10.06 -1.85
C VAL A 145 2.01 10.29 -1.80
N ALA A 146 1.22 9.25 -2.06
CA ALA A 146 -0.23 9.35 -2.02
C ALA A 146 -0.76 9.72 -0.61
N LEU A 147 -0.19 9.15 0.47
CA LEU A 147 -0.57 9.47 1.84
C LEU A 147 -0.15 10.90 2.24
N LYS A 148 1.01 11.39 1.77
CA LYS A 148 1.39 12.81 1.93
C LYS A 148 0.32 13.73 1.33
N LEU A 149 -0.04 13.49 0.07
CA LEU A 149 -1.08 14.29 -0.60
C LEU A 149 -2.44 14.14 0.08
N ALA A 150 -2.82 12.92 0.45
CA ALA A 150 -4.08 12.69 1.16
C ALA A 150 -4.15 13.51 2.46
N SER A 151 -3.10 13.53 3.27
CA SER A 151 -3.07 14.30 4.52
C SER A 151 -3.39 15.79 4.31
N LYS A 152 -2.87 16.37 3.20
CA LYS A 152 -3.15 17.74 2.79
C LYS A 152 -4.59 17.92 2.29
N LEU A 153 -5.06 17.00 1.43
CA LEU A 153 -6.39 17.07 0.82
C LEU A 153 -7.52 16.94 1.84
N VAL A 154 -7.32 16.11 2.86
CA VAL A 154 -8.33 15.85 3.90
C VAL A 154 -8.12 16.67 5.16
N CYS A 155 -7.08 17.53 5.21
CA CYS A 155 -6.71 18.36 6.37
C CYS A 155 -6.64 17.55 7.67
N ARG A 156 -6.05 16.34 7.62
CA ARG A 156 -5.92 15.44 8.77
C ARG A 156 -4.55 14.79 8.82
N GLU A 157 -4.07 14.61 10.04
CA GLU A 157 -2.89 13.77 10.26
C GLU A 157 -3.22 12.30 9.96
N ILE A 158 -2.32 11.66 9.22
CA ILE A 158 -2.34 10.22 8.98
C ILE A 158 -1.08 9.65 9.63
N VAL A 159 -1.25 8.77 10.61
CA VAL A 159 -0.15 8.07 11.26
C VAL A 159 -0.13 6.65 10.73
N MET A 160 0.93 6.30 10.04
CA MET A 160 1.12 4.93 9.57
C MET A 160 2.32 4.30 10.24
N ARG A 161 2.12 3.11 10.81
CA ARG A 161 3.21 2.23 11.24
C ARG A 161 3.39 1.15 10.20
N ASP A 162 4.54 1.13 9.56
CA ASP A 162 4.98 0.00 8.74
C ASP A 162 5.92 -0.92 9.53
N ILE A 163 6.48 -1.95 8.90
CA ILE A 163 7.37 -2.92 9.58
C ILE A 163 8.61 -2.26 10.19
N ASN A 164 9.06 -1.12 9.67
CA ASN A 164 10.31 -0.48 10.07
C ASN A 164 10.11 0.69 11.03
N ARG A 165 9.07 1.52 10.83
CA ARG A 165 8.92 2.78 11.56
C ARG A 165 7.51 3.35 11.53
N PHE A 166 7.34 4.48 12.23
CA PHE A 166 6.18 5.34 12.12
C PHE A 166 6.40 6.44 11.08
N HIS A 167 5.37 6.72 10.31
CA HIS A 167 5.27 7.82 9.38
C HIS A 167 4.13 8.73 9.84
N HIS A 168 4.43 9.99 10.11
CA HIS A 168 3.43 11.01 10.42
C HIS A 168 3.26 11.90 9.19
N PHE A 169 2.15 11.74 8.50
CA PHE A 169 1.79 12.55 7.34
C PHE A 169 0.88 13.68 7.79
N ARG A 170 1.35 14.93 7.58
CA ARG A 170 0.60 16.14 7.90
C ARG A 170 0.89 17.21 6.85
N ASP A 171 -0.16 17.88 6.36
CA ASP A 171 -0.04 19.02 5.44
C ASP A 171 0.81 18.74 4.18
N GLY A 172 0.84 17.50 3.73
CA GLY A 172 1.58 17.08 2.54
C GLY A 172 3.05 16.74 2.79
N ILE A 173 3.51 16.70 4.03
CA ILE A 173 4.87 16.29 4.42
C ILE A 173 4.84 15.03 5.27
N CYS A 174 5.97 14.35 5.39
CA CYS A 174 6.14 13.19 6.27
C CYS A 174 7.29 13.40 7.24
N SER A 175 7.13 12.93 8.49
CA SER A 175 8.17 12.97 9.52
C SER A 175 9.47 12.25 9.15
N CYS A 176 9.46 11.35 8.17
CA CYS A 176 10.66 10.64 7.70
C CYS A 176 11.52 11.48 6.73
N ASN A 177 11.07 12.68 6.33
CA ASN A 177 11.73 13.53 5.32
C ASN A 177 12.01 12.80 4.00
N ASP A 178 11.07 11.93 3.59
CA ASP A 178 11.15 11.09 2.39
C ASP A 178 12.34 10.11 2.38
N TYR A 179 12.90 9.82 3.55
CA TYR A 179 13.96 8.83 3.75
C TYR A 179 13.46 7.70 4.66
N TRP A 180 13.22 6.51 4.10
CA TRP A 180 12.75 5.34 4.85
C TRP A 180 13.18 4.01 4.26
#